data_5deb8b2d95738a6398bc137571de9c66
#
_entry.id   5deb8b2d95738a6398bc137571de9c66
#
_cell.length_a   1.000
_cell.length_b   1.000
_cell.length_c   1.000
_cell.angle_alpha   90.00
_cell.angle_beta   90.00
_cell.angle_gamma   90.00
#
_symmetry.space_group_name_H-M   'P 1'
#
loop_
_entity.id
_entity.type
_entity.pdbx_description
1 polymer ?
#
loop_
_entity_poly.entity_id
_entity_poly.type
_entity_poly.pdbx_seq_one_letter_code
_entity_poly.pdbx_strand_id
1 'polypeptide(L)'
;MLWKVDGVVQKTPSTYKDNIEDTDNDSYTSKVTGALIDNPIAVGMLKLEMTWDYLTEEEAEKLLQLTYRNPLIVTVKCPSVRGGMLENAKFRVSKRTSEMHKTGNDEDTSKSKWKVSFNLMQKELTAQQKQTVSNA
;
A
#
# COMPACT_ATOMS: atom_id res chain seq x y z
N MET A 1 9.76 -12.75 4.39
CA MET A 1 8.91 -12.16 3.32
C MET A 1 7.94 -11.18 3.93
N LEU A 2 7.96 -9.94 3.47
CA LEU A 2 6.99 -8.94 3.91
C LEU A 2 5.76 -8.90 3.01
N TRP A 3 5.95 -8.98 1.70
CA TRP A 3 4.86 -8.84 0.76
C TRP A 3 5.10 -9.59 -0.54
N LYS A 4 3.99 -9.91 -1.22
CA LYS A 4 3.95 -10.53 -2.53
C LYS A 4 3.02 -9.74 -3.43
N VAL A 5 3.28 -9.77 -4.73
CA VAL A 5 2.37 -9.24 -5.74
C VAL A 5 2.09 -10.35 -6.73
N ASP A 6 0.80 -10.63 -6.96
CA ASP A 6 0.35 -11.73 -7.82
C ASP A 6 1.01 -13.08 -7.49
N GLY A 7 1.23 -13.33 -6.19
CA GLY A 7 1.85 -14.55 -5.70
C GLY A 7 3.38 -14.57 -5.75
N VAL A 8 4.02 -13.52 -6.26
CA VAL A 8 5.48 -13.42 -6.38
C VAL A 8 6.04 -12.58 -5.24
N VAL A 9 6.98 -13.15 -4.49
CA VAL A 9 7.65 -12.44 -3.39
C VAL A 9 8.41 -11.25 -3.92
N GLN A 10 8.22 -10.09 -3.31
CA GLN A 10 8.89 -8.86 -3.67
C GLN A 10 9.96 -8.51 -2.63
N LYS A 11 10.89 -7.64 -3.03
CA LYS A 11 11.95 -7.17 -2.13
C LYS A 11 11.34 -6.41 -0.95
N THR A 12 11.79 -6.73 0.26
CA THR A 12 11.34 -6.04 1.46
C THR A 12 11.79 -4.58 1.45
N PRO A 13 10.87 -3.63 1.67
CA PRO A 13 11.24 -2.22 1.72
C PRO A 13 12.11 -1.91 2.95
N SER A 14 12.88 -0.83 2.87
CA SER A 14 13.65 -0.31 4.00
C SER A 14 12.73 0.23 5.08
N THR A 15 11.63 0.85 4.66
CA THR A 15 10.60 1.38 5.56
C THR A 15 9.23 0.95 5.06
N TYR A 16 8.43 0.42 5.97
CA TYR A 16 7.06 0.01 5.69
C TYR A 16 6.14 0.60 6.76
N LYS A 17 5.09 1.25 6.31
CA LYS A 17 4.09 1.82 7.20
C LYS A 17 2.71 1.49 6.66
N ASP A 18 1.83 0.99 7.53
CA ASP A 18 0.44 0.79 7.20
C ASP A 18 -0.43 1.79 7.95
N ASN A 19 -1.35 2.41 7.24
CA ASN A 19 -2.34 3.31 7.80
C ASN A 19 -3.70 2.67 7.61
N ILE A 20 -4.51 2.70 8.66
CA ILE A 20 -5.86 2.15 8.63
C ILE A 20 -6.82 3.32 8.65
N GLU A 21 -7.65 3.42 7.62
CA GLU A 21 -8.57 4.54 7.47
C GLU A 21 -9.98 4.03 7.19
N ASP A 22 -10.96 4.74 7.73
CA ASP A 22 -12.36 4.48 7.41
C ASP A 22 -12.78 5.40 6.29
N THR A 23 -13.52 4.86 5.33
CA THR A 23 -14.06 5.64 4.22
C THR A 23 -15.53 5.89 4.48
N ASP A 24 -15.90 7.17 4.55
CA ASP A 24 -17.28 7.60 4.80
C ASP A 24 -17.90 8.11 3.50
N ASN A 25 -19.21 7.88 3.40
CA ASN A 25 -20.04 8.44 2.34
C ASN A 25 -21.12 9.30 2.97
N ASP A 26 -21.01 10.63 2.81
CA ASP A 26 -22.04 11.58 3.23
C ASP A 26 -22.48 11.47 4.69
N SER A 27 -21.53 11.54 5.61
CA SER A 27 -21.84 11.69 7.02
C SER A 27 -22.49 13.06 7.26
N TYR A 28 -23.65 13.07 7.93
CA TYR A 28 -24.39 14.29 8.18
C TYR A 28 -25.18 14.21 9.49
N THR A 29 -25.52 15.38 10.03
CA THR A 29 -26.39 15.46 11.21
C THR A 29 -27.83 15.53 10.76
N SER A 30 -28.67 14.67 11.29
CA SER A 30 -30.11 14.65 10.98
C SER A 30 -30.75 15.95 11.52
N LYS A 31 -31.50 16.65 10.66
CA LYS A 31 -32.25 17.84 11.05
C LYS A 31 -33.44 17.54 11.94
N VAL A 32 -33.95 16.32 11.89
CA VAL A 32 -35.14 15.89 12.65
C VAL A 32 -34.75 15.44 14.06
N THR A 33 -33.68 14.64 14.17
CA THR A 33 -33.29 14.06 15.46
C THR A 33 -32.08 14.74 16.07
N GLY A 34 -31.32 15.54 15.29
CA GLY A 34 -30.07 16.13 15.72
C GLY A 34 -28.93 15.11 15.83
N ALA A 35 -29.18 13.85 15.52
CA ALA A 35 -28.17 12.80 15.58
C ALA A 35 -27.27 12.81 14.37
N LEU A 36 -25.98 12.57 14.59
CA LEU A 36 -25.04 12.36 13.49
C LEU A 36 -25.34 11.04 12.81
N ILE A 37 -25.57 11.10 11.50
CA ILE A 37 -25.74 9.90 10.68
C ILE A 37 -24.42 9.64 9.99
N ASP A 38 -23.78 8.54 10.34
CA ASP A 38 -22.51 8.12 9.82
C ASP A 38 -22.71 6.87 8.95
N ASN A 39 -22.41 7.00 7.67
CA ASN A 39 -22.52 5.92 6.70
C ASN A 39 -21.14 5.55 6.17
N PRO A 40 -20.31 4.80 6.93
CA PRO A 40 -19.01 4.40 6.45
C PRO A 40 -19.17 3.44 5.26
N ILE A 41 -18.51 3.76 4.12
CA ILE A 41 -18.44 2.86 2.97
C ILE A 41 -17.60 1.65 3.33
N ALA A 42 -16.51 1.88 4.06
CA ALA A 42 -15.59 0.84 4.46
C ALA A 42 -14.89 1.21 5.76
N VAL A 43 -14.74 0.23 6.63
CA VAL A 43 -14.02 0.38 7.89
C VAL A 43 -12.75 -0.46 7.80
N GLY A 44 -11.61 0.17 8.10
CA GLY A 44 -10.32 -0.52 8.10
C GLY A 44 -9.66 -0.66 6.74
N MET A 45 -9.92 0.26 5.82
CA MET A 45 -9.21 0.33 4.55
C MET A 45 -7.74 0.67 4.77
N LEU A 46 -6.87 -0.01 4.06
CA LEU A 46 -5.44 0.14 4.24
C LEU A 46 -4.82 1.07 3.21
N LYS A 47 -3.92 1.90 3.69
CA LYS A 47 -2.99 2.68 2.87
C LYS A 47 -1.59 2.29 3.30
N LEU A 48 -0.82 1.74 2.39
CA LEU A 48 0.53 1.27 2.66
C LEU A 48 1.53 2.25 2.09
N GLU A 49 2.54 2.59 2.87
CA GLU A 49 3.65 3.44 2.44
C GLU A 49 4.92 2.61 2.51
N MET A 50 5.60 2.48 1.37
CA MET A 50 6.81 1.69 1.26
C MET A 50 7.93 2.51 0.64
N THR A 51 9.13 2.38 1.21
CA THR A 51 10.33 3.07 0.72
C THR A 51 11.49 2.09 0.68
N TRP A 52 12.21 2.10 -0.43
CA TRP A 52 13.46 1.37 -0.63
C TRP A 52 14.58 2.39 -0.78
N ASP A 53 15.57 2.38 0.12
CA ASP A 53 16.62 3.40 0.12
C ASP A 53 17.73 3.16 -0.89
N TYR A 54 18.07 1.89 -1.13
CA TYR A 54 19.20 1.54 -2.00
C TYR A 54 18.82 0.41 -2.94
N LEU A 55 18.37 0.76 -4.13
CA LEU A 55 18.07 -0.20 -5.18
C LEU A 55 19.05 -0.03 -6.34
N THR A 56 19.37 -1.13 -7.01
CA THR A 56 20.05 -1.05 -8.30
C THR A 56 19.05 -0.48 -9.32
N GLU A 57 19.58 0.03 -10.43
CA GLU A 57 18.73 0.55 -11.50
C GLU A 57 17.73 -0.50 -12.02
N GLU A 58 18.19 -1.74 -12.17
CA GLU A 58 17.34 -2.84 -12.61
C GLU A 58 16.23 -3.15 -11.62
N GLU A 59 16.55 -3.18 -10.32
CA GLU A 59 15.57 -3.41 -9.28
C GLU A 59 14.52 -2.30 -9.22
N ALA A 60 14.97 -1.04 -9.34
CA ALA A 60 14.10 0.12 -9.36
C ALA A 60 13.15 0.09 -10.56
N GLU A 61 13.67 -0.27 -11.73
CA GLU A 61 12.88 -0.40 -12.95
C GLU A 61 11.79 -1.44 -12.80
N LYS A 62 12.12 -2.64 -12.34
CA LYS A 62 11.15 -3.71 -12.15
C LYS A 62 10.06 -3.33 -11.15
N LEU A 63 10.46 -2.69 -10.06
CA LEU A 63 9.53 -2.29 -9.01
C LEU A 63 8.56 -1.21 -9.50
N LEU A 64 9.07 -0.21 -10.23
CA LEU A 64 8.23 0.85 -10.78
C LEU A 64 7.29 0.34 -11.87
N GLN A 65 7.74 -0.57 -12.73
CA GLN A 65 6.89 -1.17 -13.74
C GLN A 65 5.72 -1.94 -13.11
N LEU A 66 5.98 -2.62 -12.00
CA LEU A 66 4.94 -3.32 -11.25
C LEU A 66 3.83 -2.38 -10.81
N THR A 67 4.16 -1.13 -10.47
CA THR A 67 3.20 -0.15 -9.96
C THR A 67 2.17 0.32 -10.99
N TYR A 68 2.39 0.03 -12.27
CA TYR A 68 1.44 0.42 -13.32
C TYR A 68 0.27 -0.54 -13.46
N ARG A 69 0.34 -1.69 -12.82
CA ARG A 69 -0.78 -2.63 -12.81
C ARG A 69 -1.92 -2.08 -11.94
N ASN A 70 -3.15 -2.27 -12.39
CA ASN A 70 -4.33 -1.87 -11.63
C ASN A 70 -5.47 -2.88 -11.92
N PRO A 71 -5.88 -3.71 -10.95
CA PRO A 71 -5.39 -3.74 -9.58
C PRO A 71 -4.09 -4.54 -9.40
N LEU A 72 -3.39 -4.25 -8.31
CA LEU A 72 -2.33 -5.11 -7.80
C LEU A 72 -2.95 -6.07 -6.80
N ILE A 73 -2.69 -7.36 -6.95
CA ILE A 73 -3.12 -8.37 -5.98
C ILE A 73 -1.99 -8.58 -4.99
N VAL A 74 -2.15 -8.05 -3.79
CA VAL A 74 -1.09 -7.96 -2.79
C VAL A 74 -1.37 -8.85 -1.58
N THR A 75 -0.37 -9.60 -1.15
CA THR A 75 -0.33 -10.31 0.13
C THR A 75 0.77 -9.66 0.96
N VAL A 76 0.42 -9.14 2.11
CA VAL A 76 1.33 -8.33 2.92
C VAL A 76 1.11 -8.55 4.40
N LYS A 77 2.19 -8.45 5.19
CA LYS A 77 2.08 -8.47 6.65
C LYS A 77 1.34 -7.23 7.13
N CYS A 78 0.29 -7.46 7.90
CA CYS A 78 -0.54 -6.37 8.41
C CYS A 78 -1.12 -6.76 9.76
N PRO A 79 -0.67 -6.14 10.86
CA PRO A 79 -1.15 -6.49 12.20
C PRO A 79 -2.62 -6.12 12.45
N SER A 80 -3.21 -5.27 11.62
CA SER A 80 -4.63 -4.90 11.76
C SER A 80 -5.58 -6.00 11.34
N VAL A 81 -5.08 -7.02 10.66
CA VAL A 81 -5.88 -8.16 10.19
C VAL A 81 -5.64 -9.35 11.10
N ARG A 82 -6.69 -10.07 11.45
CA ARG A 82 -6.59 -11.28 12.26
C ARG A 82 -5.66 -12.28 11.55
N GLY A 83 -4.66 -12.78 12.27
CA GLY A 83 -3.61 -13.64 11.71
C GLY A 83 -2.38 -12.88 11.26
N GLY A 84 -2.43 -11.55 11.21
CA GLY A 84 -1.26 -10.71 10.90
C GLY A 84 -0.85 -10.68 9.43
N MET A 85 -1.64 -11.23 8.54
CA MET A 85 -1.34 -11.29 7.11
C MET A 85 -2.60 -11.02 6.30
N LEU A 86 -2.55 -9.98 5.47
CA LEU A 86 -3.61 -9.68 4.52
C LEU A 86 -3.29 -10.40 3.22
N GLU A 87 -4.20 -11.25 2.76
CA GLU A 87 -4.00 -12.09 1.58
C GLU A 87 -4.84 -11.66 0.39
N ASN A 88 -4.20 -11.61 -0.78
CA ASN A 88 -4.85 -11.38 -2.08
C ASN A 88 -5.79 -10.16 -2.10
N ALA A 89 -5.34 -9.07 -1.50
CA ALA A 89 -6.11 -7.83 -1.49
C ALA A 89 -5.80 -7.00 -2.74
N LYS A 90 -6.80 -6.27 -3.22
CA LYS A 90 -6.67 -5.41 -4.38
C LYS A 90 -6.22 -4.02 -3.97
N PHE A 91 -5.11 -3.58 -4.52
CA PHE A 91 -4.55 -2.25 -4.28
C PHE A 91 -4.31 -1.53 -5.59
N ARG A 92 -4.17 -0.20 -5.50
CA ARG A 92 -3.64 0.63 -6.58
C ARG A 92 -2.55 1.52 -6.02
N VAL A 93 -1.62 1.91 -6.87
CA VAL A 93 -0.56 2.84 -6.48
C VAL A 93 -1.06 4.27 -6.69
N SER A 94 -0.94 5.09 -5.66
CA SER A 94 -1.43 6.47 -5.70
C SER A 94 -0.34 7.50 -5.96
N LYS A 95 0.89 7.20 -5.55
CA LYS A 95 2.01 8.14 -5.70
C LYS A 95 3.30 7.34 -5.85
N ARG A 96 4.14 7.77 -6.79
CA ARG A 96 5.45 7.14 -7.04
C ARG A 96 6.52 8.21 -7.02
N THR A 97 7.64 7.91 -6.39
CA THR A 97 8.80 8.79 -6.37
C THR A 97 10.05 7.94 -6.55
N SER A 98 10.93 8.38 -7.43
CA SER A 98 12.25 7.77 -7.58
C SER A 98 13.31 8.85 -7.53
N GLU A 99 14.39 8.57 -6.80
CA GLU A 99 15.48 9.52 -6.61
C GLU A 99 16.81 8.77 -6.79
N MET A 100 17.70 9.33 -7.57
CA MET A 100 19.00 8.74 -7.83
C MET A 100 20.04 9.27 -6.85
N HIS A 101 20.76 8.35 -6.21
CA HIS A 101 21.97 8.66 -5.45
C HIS A 101 23.17 8.33 -6.30
N LYS A 102 23.84 9.36 -6.80
CA LYS A 102 24.97 9.20 -7.68
C LYS A 102 26.16 8.58 -6.94
N THR A 103 26.65 7.42 -7.42
CA THR A 103 27.80 6.72 -6.83
C THR A 103 28.93 6.49 -7.82
N GLY A 104 28.75 6.87 -9.08
CA GLY A 104 29.75 6.71 -10.13
C GLY A 104 30.26 8.04 -10.64
N ASN A 105 30.89 8.03 -11.81
CA ASN A 105 31.29 9.25 -12.49
C ASN A 105 30.13 9.79 -13.33
N ASP A 106 30.32 10.98 -13.91
CA ASP A 106 29.26 11.65 -14.68
C ASP A 106 28.90 10.91 -15.97
N GLU A 107 29.79 10.08 -16.49
CA GLU A 107 29.59 9.38 -17.76
C GLU A 107 28.86 8.05 -17.57
N ASP A 108 28.99 7.43 -16.39
CA ASP A 108 28.38 6.14 -16.12
C ASP A 108 27.57 6.20 -14.82
N THR A 109 26.26 6.32 -14.98
CA THR A 109 25.32 6.34 -13.85
C THR A 109 24.71 4.97 -13.57
N SER A 110 25.10 3.92 -14.32
CA SER A 110 24.50 2.59 -14.17
C SER A 110 24.76 1.96 -12.80
N LYS A 111 25.81 2.39 -12.12
CA LYS A 111 26.18 1.93 -10.77
C LYS A 111 25.53 2.76 -9.66
N SER A 112 24.80 3.81 -10.01
CA SER A 112 24.10 4.63 -9.03
C SER A 112 23.00 3.85 -8.35
N LYS A 113 22.70 4.22 -7.11
CA LYS A 113 21.63 3.63 -6.34
C LYS A 113 20.39 4.49 -6.41
N TRP A 114 19.24 3.86 -6.31
CA TRP A 114 17.96 4.55 -6.40
C TRP A 114 17.18 4.42 -5.11
N LYS A 115 16.55 5.49 -4.72
CA LYS A 115 15.55 5.49 -3.65
C LYS A 115 14.18 5.53 -4.31
N VAL A 116 13.37 4.53 -4.04
CA VAL A 116 12.02 4.43 -4.60
C VAL A 116 11.03 4.39 -3.46
N SER A 117 9.97 5.18 -3.59
CA SER A 117 8.87 5.15 -2.64
C SER A 117 7.55 5.23 -3.38
N PHE A 118 6.53 4.54 -2.86
CA PHE A 118 5.18 4.66 -3.36
C PHE A 118 4.19 4.27 -2.28
N ASN A 119 2.95 4.72 -2.49
CA ASN A 119 1.83 4.42 -1.61
C ASN A 119 0.89 3.47 -2.32
N LEU A 120 0.42 2.46 -1.60
CA LEU A 120 -0.60 1.53 -2.08
C LEU A 120 -1.90 1.84 -1.36
N MET A 121 -2.96 2.07 -2.12
CA MET A 121 -4.30 2.30 -1.58
C MET A 121 -5.17 1.10 -1.88
N GLN A 122 -5.81 0.55 -0.86
CA GLN A 122 -6.71 -0.57 -1.03
C GLN A 122 -7.96 -0.14 -1.80
N LYS A 123 -8.39 -0.98 -2.74
CA LYS A 123 -9.57 -0.69 -3.56
C LYS A 123 -10.86 -1.16 -2.93
N GLU A 124 -10.83 -2.29 -2.20
CA GLU A 124 -11.99 -2.86 -1.53
C GLU A 124 -11.54 -3.72 -0.35
N LEU A 125 -12.40 -3.87 0.64
CA LEU A 125 -12.12 -4.75 1.77
C LEU A 125 -12.18 -6.21 1.33
N THR A 126 -11.28 -7.02 1.88
CA THR A 126 -11.35 -8.48 1.71
C THR A 126 -12.35 -9.06 2.69
N ALA A 127 -12.80 -10.30 2.43
CA ALA A 127 -13.67 -11.02 3.36
C ALA A 127 -12.99 -11.19 4.73
N GLN A 128 -11.66 -11.39 4.74
CA GLN A 128 -10.85 -11.50 5.95
C GLN A 128 -10.92 -10.22 6.80
N GLN A 129 -10.84 -9.06 6.18
CA GLN A 129 -10.96 -7.77 6.86
C GLN A 129 -12.37 -7.54 7.42
N LYS A 130 -13.38 -7.86 6.64
CA LYS A 130 -14.79 -7.74 7.08
C LYS A 130 -15.07 -8.61 8.29
N GLN A 131 -14.53 -9.83 8.31
CA GLN A 131 -14.67 -10.74 9.44
C GLN A 131 -13.94 -10.22 10.67
N THR A 132 -12.74 -9.65 10.49
CA THR A 132 -11.96 -9.06 11.57
C THR A 132 -12.73 -7.93 12.25
N VAL A 133 -13.35 -7.04 11.45
CA VAL A 133 -14.18 -5.94 11.95
C VAL A 133 -15.40 -6.47 12.70
N SER A 134 -16.07 -7.47 12.16
CA SER A 134 -17.27 -8.06 12.79
C SER A 134 -16.99 -8.73 14.13
N ASN A 135 -15.75 -9.21 14.32
CA ASN A 135 -15.34 -9.90 15.55
C ASN A 135 -14.61 -8.97 16.53
N ALA A 136 -14.52 -7.70 16.21
CA ALA A 136 -13.83 -6.74 17.06
C ALA A 136 -14.65 -6.37 18.31
#